data_8da60b7b85fb2490bc580c1afa162e8f
#
_entry.id   8da60b7b85fb2490bc580c1afa162e8f
#
_cell.length_a   1.000
_cell.length_b   1.000
_cell.length_c   1.000
_cell.angle_alpha   90.00
_cell.angle_beta   90.00
_cell.angle_gamma   90.00
#
_symmetry.space_group_name_H-M   'P 1'
#
loop_
_entity.id
_entity.type
_entity.pdbx_description
1 polymer ?
#
loop_
_entity_poly.entity_id
_entity_poly.type
_entity_poly.pdbx_seq_one_letter_code
_entity_poly.pdbx_strand_id
1 'polypeptide(L)'
;MENRLIILGSGAAPGVPSLGTGFGRCNPENPKNVRTRASTYLEYKGVRLLIDTGPDMRAQLIAQNIRNVDGVLYSHAHADHLHGIDDLREINRINRQSLDVYAGKYTMKKIEHRFDYLQEGYQQRYPPSEPGNERGQGQQAFFC
;
A
#
# COMPACT_ATOMS: atom_id res chain seq x y z
N MET A 1 5.43 3.84 -23.04
CA MET A 1 4.71 3.80 -21.75
C MET A 1 5.01 5.10 -21.04
N GLU A 2 4.00 5.77 -20.54
CA GLU A 2 4.13 7.05 -19.86
C GLU A 2 4.55 6.80 -18.40
N ASN A 3 5.57 7.52 -17.92
CA ASN A 3 5.95 7.47 -16.51
C ASN A 3 5.07 8.45 -15.74
N ARG A 4 4.51 8.04 -14.61
CA ARG A 4 3.65 8.91 -13.80
C ARG A 4 3.84 8.66 -12.30
N LEU A 5 3.67 9.73 -11.53
CA LEU A 5 3.60 9.69 -10.08
C LEU A 5 2.29 10.35 -9.66
N ILE A 6 1.49 9.66 -8.86
CA ILE A 6 0.21 10.13 -8.36
C ILE A 6 0.26 10.17 -6.84
N ILE A 7 0.09 11.34 -6.25
CA ILE A 7 -0.15 11.47 -4.81
C ILE A 7 -1.60 11.11 -4.56
N LEU A 8 -1.84 9.92 -4.04
CA LEU A 8 -3.18 9.38 -3.77
C LEU A 8 -3.83 10.03 -2.56
N GLY A 9 -3.02 10.39 -1.58
CA GLY A 9 -3.43 11.11 -0.39
C GLY A 9 -2.28 11.87 0.23
N SER A 10 -2.59 13.01 0.84
CA SER A 10 -1.61 13.91 1.46
C SER A 10 -2.04 14.39 2.85
N GLY A 11 -3.04 13.76 3.44
CA GLY A 11 -3.50 14.01 4.80
C GLY A 11 -2.57 13.38 5.84
N ALA A 12 -2.53 13.98 7.02
CA ALA A 12 -1.89 13.38 8.19
C ALA A 12 -2.70 12.15 8.70
N ALA A 13 -2.21 11.48 9.74
CA ALA A 13 -2.81 10.28 10.30
C ALA A 13 -4.34 10.34 10.54
N PRO A 14 -4.94 11.44 11.03
CA PRO A 14 -6.40 11.52 11.19
C PRO A 14 -7.16 11.80 9.87
N GLY A 15 -6.50 12.18 8.79
CA GLY A 15 -7.12 12.72 7.58
C GLY A 15 -7.74 14.10 7.77
N VAL A 16 -8.34 14.66 6.71
CA VAL A 16 -9.13 15.89 6.76
C VAL A 16 -10.42 15.66 5.96
N PRO A 17 -11.61 15.82 6.56
CA PRO A 17 -11.87 16.13 7.97
C PRO A 17 -11.47 14.98 8.89
N SER A 18 -11.04 15.30 10.11
CA SER A 18 -10.74 14.31 11.14
C SER A 18 -11.96 14.04 12.03
N LEU A 19 -11.99 12.87 12.68
CA LEU A 19 -13.09 12.53 13.61
C LEU A 19 -13.13 13.49 14.83
N GLY A 20 -11.98 13.97 15.29
CA GLY A 20 -11.92 14.79 16.49
C GLY A 20 -12.16 16.27 16.23
N THR A 21 -11.59 16.83 15.17
CA THR A 21 -11.59 18.28 14.92
C THR A 21 -12.21 18.70 13.59
N GLY A 22 -12.80 17.75 12.85
CA GLY A 22 -13.36 18.01 11.52
C GLY A 22 -12.32 18.63 10.59
N PHE A 23 -12.65 19.76 9.99
CA PHE A 23 -11.74 20.50 9.11
C PHE A 23 -10.69 21.35 9.87
N GLY A 24 -10.81 21.46 11.20
CA GLY A 24 -9.92 22.33 11.98
C GLY A 24 -9.94 23.77 11.48
N ARG A 25 -8.79 24.26 11.03
CA ARG A 25 -8.64 25.61 10.45
C ARG A 25 -8.81 25.65 8.93
N CYS A 26 -9.08 24.52 8.29
CA CYS A 26 -9.28 24.46 6.84
C CYS A 26 -10.70 24.88 6.47
N ASN A 27 -10.87 25.57 5.34
CA ASN A 27 -12.19 25.92 4.82
C ASN A 27 -12.90 24.66 4.32
N PRO A 28 -14.06 24.26 4.91
CA PRO A 28 -14.78 23.05 4.50
C PRO A 28 -15.44 23.15 3.11
N GLU A 29 -15.67 24.35 2.60
CA GLU A 29 -16.24 24.57 1.28
C GLU A 29 -15.25 24.33 0.14
N ASN A 30 -13.94 24.32 0.47
CA ASN A 30 -12.91 24.03 -0.51
C ASN A 30 -12.66 22.51 -0.58
N PRO A 31 -13.06 21.83 -1.68
CA PRO A 31 -12.91 20.38 -1.80
C PRO A 31 -11.45 19.90 -1.77
N LYS A 32 -10.49 20.77 -2.07
CA LYS A 32 -9.05 20.47 -1.95
C LYS A 32 -8.59 20.28 -0.50
N ASN A 33 -9.41 20.67 0.47
CA ASN A 33 -9.13 20.47 1.88
C ASN A 33 -9.60 19.09 2.39
N VAL A 34 -10.36 18.34 1.60
CA VAL A 34 -10.62 16.93 1.89
C VAL A 34 -9.38 16.13 1.51
N ARG A 35 -8.70 15.55 2.51
CA ARG A 35 -7.44 14.84 2.31
C ARG A 35 -7.46 13.48 2.98
N THR A 36 -7.35 12.45 2.19
CA THR A 36 -7.11 11.09 2.64
C THR A 36 -5.66 10.94 3.14
N ARG A 37 -5.40 9.89 3.92
CA ARG A 37 -4.08 9.62 4.51
C ARG A 37 -3.04 9.39 3.42
N ALA A 38 -1.77 9.63 3.77
CA ALA A 38 -0.67 9.60 2.81
C ALA A 38 -0.54 8.26 2.10
N SER A 39 -0.51 8.30 0.79
CA SER A 39 -0.15 7.19 -0.09
C SER A 39 0.24 7.73 -1.46
N THR A 40 1.09 7.01 -2.18
CA THR A 40 1.58 7.42 -3.49
C THR A 40 1.63 6.22 -4.44
N TYR A 41 1.22 6.43 -5.68
CA TYR A 41 1.39 5.47 -6.76
C TYR A 41 2.45 5.96 -7.74
N LEU A 42 3.39 5.08 -8.08
CA LEU A 42 4.43 5.33 -9.06
C LEU A 42 4.34 4.30 -10.18
N GLU A 43 4.29 4.78 -11.41
CA GLU A 43 4.49 3.96 -12.61
C GLU A 43 5.72 4.44 -13.36
N TYR A 44 6.71 3.56 -13.50
CA TYR A 44 7.96 3.86 -14.14
C TYR A 44 8.44 2.68 -14.99
N LYS A 45 8.64 2.92 -16.28
CA LYS A 45 9.07 1.90 -17.25
C LYS A 45 8.25 0.61 -17.21
N GLY A 46 6.95 0.74 -16.97
CA GLY A 46 6.02 -0.39 -16.89
C GLY A 46 5.95 -1.09 -15.53
N VAL A 47 6.75 -0.69 -14.55
CA VAL A 47 6.66 -1.16 -13.16
C VAL A 47 5.76 -0.23 -12.36
N ARG A 48 4.81 -0.79 -11.64
CA ARG A 48 3.80 -0.07 -10.84
C ARG A 48 4.02 -0.35 -9.36
N LEU A 49 4.37 0.67 -8.61
CA LEU A 49 4.62 0.58 -7.18
C LEU A 49 3.60 1.41 -6.40
N LEU A 50 3.12 0.84 -5.32
CA LEU A 50 2.34 1.54 -4.31
C LEU A 50 3.24 1.83 -3.11
N ILE A 51 3.26 3.06 -2.65
CA ILE A 51 4.00 3.47 -1.47
C ILE A 51 3.00 3.73 -0.36
N ASP A 52 3.06 2.90 0.67
CA ASP A 52 2.15 2.81 1.80
C ASP A 52 0.70 2.42 1.43
N THR A 53 0.08 1.65 2.32
CA THR A 53 -1.29 1.15 2.19
C THR A 53 -2.11 1.54 3.42
N GLY A 54 -2.36 2.84 3.57
CA GLY A 54 -3.21 3.34 4.65
C GLY A 54 -4.66 2.84 4.51
N PRO A 55 -5.52 3.07 5.52
CA PRO A 55 -6.92 2.63 5.50
C PRO A 55 -7.74 3.18 4.34
N ASP A 56 -7.29 4.25 3.69
CA ASP A 56 -7.97 4.87 2.55
C ASP A 56 -7.56 4.28 1.20
N MET A 57 -6.56 3.38 1.16
CA MET A 57 -5.95 2.84 -0.06
C MET A 57 -6.98 2.35 -1.08
N ARG A 58 -7.95 1.56 -0.65
CA ARG A 58 -8.99 1.02 -1.53
C ARG A 58 -9.75 2.13 -2.24
N ALA A 59 -10.22 3.13 -1.51
CA ALA A 59 -10.95 4.27 -2.09
C ALA A 59 -10.06 5.10 -3.02
N GLN A 60 -8.80 5.30 -2.65
CA GLN A 60 -7.81 6.04 -3.43
C GLN A 60 -7.54 5.35 -4.78
N LEU A 61 -7.32 4.04 -4.79
CA LEU A 61 -7.06 3.29 -6.02
C LEU A 61 -8.28 3.27 -6.95
N ILE A 62 -9.49 3.11 -6.38
CA ILE A 62 -10.75 3.15 -7.15
C ILE A 62 -10.93 4.53 -7.78
N ALA A 63 -10.73 5.61 -7.04
CA ALA A 63 -10.89 6.97 -7.54
C ALA A 63 -9.94 7.30 -8.71
N GLN A 64 -8.77 6.67 -8.74
CA GLN A 64 -7.77 6.83 -9.82
C GLN A 64 -7.86 5.75 -10.91
N ASN A 65 -8.86 4.85 -10.83
CA ASN A 65 -9.01 3.70 -11.71
C ASN A 65 -7.74 2.82 -11.80
N ILE A 66 -6.99 2.74 -10.69
CA ILE A 66 -5.81 1.88 -10.56
C ILE A 66 -6.31 0.52 -10.09
N ARG A 67 -6.10 -0.51 -10.89
CA ARG A 67 -6.57 -1.88 -10.60
C ARG A 67 -5.44 -2.87 -10.35
N ASN A 68 -4.21 -2.44 -10.58
CA ASN A 68 -3.06 -3.31 -10.47
C ASN A 68 -1.82 -2.56 -10.01
N VAL A 69 -1.02 -3.23 -9.18
CA VAL A 69 0.33 -2.84 -8.77
C VAL A 69 1.22 -4.07 -8.82
N ASP A 70 2.51 -3.88 -9.04
CA ASP A 70 3.49 -4.96 -9.14
C ASP A 70 4.26 -5.16 -7.84
N GLY A 71 4.20 -4.18 -6.94
CA GLY A 71 4.82 -4.25 -5.62
C GLY A 71 4.38 -3.11 -4.70
N VAL A 72 4.64 -3.29 -3.41
CA VAL A 72 4.34 -2.31 -2.36
C VAL A 72 5.60 -1.99 -1.58
N LEU A 73 5.84 -0.71 -1.35
CA LEU A 73 6.92 -0.22 -0.51
C LEU A 73 6.34 0.46 0.74
N TYR A 74 6.72 -0.01 1.92
CA TYR A 74 6.32 0.61 3.18
C TYR A 74 7.40 1.52 3.72
N SER A 75 7.02 2.78 3.97
CA SER A 75 7.88 3.77 4.61
C SER A 75 8.08 3.42 6.09
N HIS A 76 7.01 3.09 6.79
CA HIS A 76 7.02 2.68 8.19
C HIS A 76 5.70 1.99 8.60
N ALA A 77 5.64 1.46 9.84
CA ALA A 77 4.55 0.59 10.29
C ALA A 77 3.47 1.31 11.14
N HIS A 78 3.22 2.60 10.93
CA HIS A 78 2.07 3.27 11.55
C HIS A 78 0.77 2.89 10.84
N ALA A 79 -0.34 2.97 11.58
CA ALA A 79 -1.65 2.52 11.11
C ALA A 79 -2.12 3.25 9.85
N ASP A 80 -1.90 4.54 9.77
CA ASP A 80 -2.26 5.40 8.65
C ASP A 80 -1.47 5.11 7.36
N HIS A 81 -0.35 4.38 7.47
CA HIS A 81 0.47 3.94 6.34
C HIS A 81 0.33 2.45 6.03
N LEU A 82 -0.25 1.64 6.94
CA LEU A 82 -0.18 0.18 6.86
C LEU A 82 -1.54 -0.52 6.88
N HIS A 83 -2.54 -0.01 7.58
CA HIS A 83 -3.74 -0.79 7.92
C HIS A 83 -4.74 -1.01 6.79
N GLY A 84 -4.41 -0.66 5.55
CA GLY A 84 -5.11 -1.09 4.34
C GLY A 84 -4.50 -2.33 3.68
N ILE A 85 -3.52 -2.97 4.32
CA ILE A 85 -2.76 -4.11 3.77
C ILE A 85 -3.66 -5.29 3.37
N ASP A 86 -4.76 -5.52 4.07
CA ASP A 86 -5.69 -6.60 3.77
C ASP A 86 -6.34 -6.50 2.38
N ASP A 87 -6.54 -5.29 1.87
CA ASP A 87 -7.11 -5.07 0.55
C ASP A 87 -6.16 -5.46 -0.60
N LEU A 88 -4.87 -5.67 -0.32
CA LEU A 88 -3.91 -6.18 -1.30
C LEU A 88 -4.25 -7.59 -1.78
N ARG A 89 -5.02 -8.36 -1.01
CA ARG A 89 -5.52 -9.68 -1.43
C ARG A 89 -6.34 -9.63 -2.70
N GLU A 90 -7.10 -8.54 -2.93
CA GLU A 90 -7.83 -8.37 -4.18
C GLU A 90 -6.88 -8.17 -5.37
N ILE A 91 -5.80 -7.45 -5.19
CA ILE A 91 -4.78 -7.26 -6.23
C ILE A 91 -4.09 -8.60 -6.53
N ASN A 92 -3.72 -9.37 -5.50
CA ASN A 92 -3.17 -10.72 -5.67
C ASN A 92 -4.14 -11.64 -6.43
N ARG A 93 -5.43 -11.56 -6.11
CA ARG A 93 -6.47 -12.35 -6.79
C ARG A 93 -6.59 -11.99 -8.27
N ILE A 94 -6.55 -10.70 -8.60
CA ILE A 94 -6.61 -10.21 -9.99
C ILE A 94 -5.36 -10.66 -10.76
N ASN A 95 -4.18 -10.51 -10.14
CA ASN A 95 -2.90 -10.83 -10.76
C ASN A 95 -2.61 -12.35 -10.79
N ARG A 96 -3.34 -13.15 -9.99
CA ARG A 96 -3.08 -14.57 -9.74
C ARG A 96 -1.65 -14.85 -9.26
N GLN A 97 -1.09 -13.91 -8.53
CA GLN A 97 0.25 -14.01 -7.95
C GLN A 97 0.36 -13.12 -6.70
N SER A 98 1.34 -13.41 -5.85
CA SER A 98 1.64 -12.54 -4.70
C SER A 98 2.27 -11.24 -5.13
N LEU A 99 1.98 -10.20 -4.38
CA LEU A 99 2.70 -8.95 -4.46
C LEU A 99 4.00 -9.01 -3.64
N ASP A 100 5.05 -8.50 -4.24
CA ASP A 100 6.29 -8.22 -3.52
C ASP A 100 6.09 -7.03 -2.59
N VAL A 101 6.50 -7.21 -1.33
CA VAL A 101 6.46 -6.17 -0.32
C VAL A 101 7.88 -5.81 0.12
N TYR A 102 8.18 -4.53 0.09
CA TYR A 102 9.46 -3.97 0.44
C TYR A 102 9.35 -3.04 1.63
N ALA A 103 10.20 -3.23 2.62
CA ALA A 103 10.28 -2.37 3.80
C ALA A 103 11.66 -2.43 4.44
N GLY A 104 12.00 -1.45 5.24
CA GLY A 104 13.16 -1.54 6.11
C GLY A 104 13.00 -2.67 7.13
N LYS A 105 14.09 -3.30 7.55
CA LYS A 105 14.10 -4.47 8.45
C LYS A 105 13.20 -4.34 9.69
N TYR A 106 13.21 -3.18 10.32
CA TYR A 106 12.37 -2.93 11.51
C TYR A 106 10.88 -2.89 11.16
N THR A 107 10.54 -2.21 10.08
CA THR A 107 9.17 -2.13 9.56
C THR A 107 8.65 -3.50 9.17
N MET A 108 9.46 -4.28 8.45
CA MET A 108 9.10 -5.65 8.04
C MET A 108 8.76 -6.53 9.23
N LYS A 109 9.59 -6.55 10.28
CA LYS A 109 9.29 -7.30 11.52
C LYS A 109 7.97 -6.89 12.16
N LYS A 110 7.59 -5.60 12.10
CA LYS A 110 6.30 -5.13 12.62
C LYS A 110 5.13 -5.62 11.76
N ILE A 111 5.31 -5.64 10.45
CA ILE A 111 4.30 -6.15 9.51
C ILE A 111 4.09 -7.65 9.73
N GLU A 112 5.17 -8.43 9.73
CA GLU A 112 5.14 -9.88 9.95
C GLU A 112 4.46 -10.25 11.28
N HIS A 113 4.73 -9.49 12.33
CA HIS A 113 4.15 -9.75 13.65
C HIS A 113 2.67 -9.38 13.75
N ARG A 114 2.23 -8.30 13.07
CA ARG A 114 0.83 -7.83 13.16
C ARG A 114 -0.10 -8.53 12.18
N PHE A 115 0.44 -9.04 11.08
CA PHE A 115 -0.31 -9.58 9.96
C PHE A 115 0.23 -10.97 9.58
N ASP A 116 0.59 -11.78 10.57
CA ASP A 116 1.10 -13.15 10.41
C ASP A 116 0.15 -14.02 9.60
N TYR A 117 -1.16 -13.85 9.79
CA TYR A 117 -2.20 -14.58 9.07
C TYR A 117 -2.17 -14.33 7.54
N LEU A 118 -1.58 -13.24 7.06
CA LEU A 118 -1.43 -13.00 5.64
C LEU A 118 -0.36 -13.90 5.00
N GLN A 119 0.57 -14.42 5.81
CA GLN A 119 1.62 -15.32 5.35
C GLN A 119 1.13 -16.77 5.29
N GLU A 120 0.32 -17.20 6.25
CA GLU A 120 -0.13 -18.60 6.37
C GLU A 120 -1.06 -19.06 5.24
N GLY A 121 -1.97 -18.21 4.80
CA GLY A 121 -2.94 -18.56 3.76
C GLY A 121 -2.35 -18.65 2.36
N TYR A 122 -1.19 -18.06 2.14
CA TYR A 122 -0.57 -17.96 0.82
C TYR A 122 0.23 -19.19 0.42
N GLN A 123 1.03 -19.76 1.32
CA GLN A 123 1.85 -20.94 1.04
C GLN A 123 1.02 -22.16 0.61
N GLN A 124 -0.24 -22.24 1.03
CA GLN A 124 -1.16 -23.32 0.63
C GLN A 124 -1.81 -23.09 -0.75
N ARG A 125 -2.04 -21.85 -1.16
CA ARG A 125 -2.82 -21.52 -2.36
C ARG A 125 -1.96 -21.14 -3.57
N TYR A 126 -0.78 -20.62 -3.34
CA TYR A 126 0.17 -20.19 -4.38
C TYR A 126 1.60 -20.56 -3.94
N PRO A 127 2.12 -21.73 -4.30
CA PRO A 127 3.48 -22.12 -3.97
C PRO A 127 4.48 -21.10 -4.56
N PRO A 128 5.58 -20.81 -3.87
CA PRO A 128 6.59 -19.89 -4.36
C PRO A 128 7.09 -20.39 -5.73
N SER A 129 7.21 -19.47 -6.68
CA SER A 129 7.94 -19.74 -7.93
C SER A 129 9.38 -20.05 -7.56
N GLU A 130 9.98 -21.05 -8.23
CA GLU A 130 11.32 -21.54 -7.93
C GLU A 130 12.36 -20.42 -7.81
N PRO A 131 13.37 -20.59 -6.95
CA PRO A 131 14.38 -19.55 -6.70
C PRO A 131 15.29 -19.37 -7.91
N GLY A 132 15.02 -18.34 -8.67
CA GLY A 132 15.84 -17.93 -9.80
C GLY A 132 15.91 -16.43 -9.89
N ASN A 133 16.71 -15.82 -9.10
CA ASN A 133 17.43 -14.57 -9.33
C ASN A 133 17.62 -13.75 -8.05
N GLU A 134 18.84 -13.74 -7.57
CA GLU A 134 19.26 -12.84 -6.50
C GLU A 134 19.14 -11.38 -6.96
N ARG A 135 18.15 -10.66 -6.44
CA ARG A 135 18.09 -9.21 -6.53
C ARG A 135 18.12 -8.62 -5.14
N GLY A 136 19.22 -7.93 -4.85
CA GLY A 136 19.39 -6.92 -3.84
C GLY A 136 18.96 -7.27 -2.41
N GLN A 137 19.81 -7.06 -1.42
CA GLN A 137 19.61 -7.33 0.01
C GLN A 137 18.53 -6.44 0.69
N GLY A 138 17.32 -6.37 0.12
CA GLY A 138 16.11 -5.92 0.81
C GLY A 138 15.36 -7.14 1.31
N GLN A 139 14.92 -7.17 2.57
CA GLN A 139 14.03 -8.23 3.00
C GLN A 139 12.72 -8.13 2.21
N GLN A 140 12.45 -9.17 1.43
CA GLN A 140 11.24 -9.34 0.67
C GLN A 140 10.32 -10.26 1.45
N ALA A 141 9.12 -9.82 1.73
CA ALA A 141 8.06 -10.67 2.27
C ALA A 141 6.94 -10.78 1.23
N PHE A 142 6.39 -11.97 1.12
CA PHE A 142 5.27 -12.24 0.21
C PHE A 142 3.99 -12.21 1.04
N PHE A 143 3.06 -11.34 0.72
CA PHE A 143 1.76 -11.25 1.39
C PHE A 143 0.61 -11.67 0.46
N CYS A 144 -0.33 -12.37 1.04
CA CYS A 144 -1.57 -12.82 0.38
C CYS A 144 -2.57 -11.71 0.15
#